data_d7f409f6c4b70bb43834aaba79074eb8
#
_entry.id   d7f409f6c4b70bb43834aaba79074eb8
#
_cell.length_a   1.000
_cell.length_b   1.000
_cell.length_c   1.000
_cell.angle_alpha   90.00
_cell.angle_beta   90.00
_cell.angle_gamma   90.00
#
_symmetry.space_group_name_H-M   'P 1'
#
loop_
_entity.id
_entity.type
_entity.pdbx_description
1 polymer ?
#
loop_
_entity_poly.entity_id
_entity_poly.type
_entity_poly.pdbx_seq_one_letter_code
_entity_poly.pdbx_strand_id
1 'polypeptide(L)'
;MARTQPVPPPAHPTGATPPPIPKKFIPQHVAVVMDGNGRWANERGLPRTEGHRAGEAALLDVVAGAIEMGIPYVTAYAFSTENWKRSPSEVAFIMRFSTEVLQRQLATLKTWGVRIRWAGRRPKMWKNVIEELEHCERETIDNTVCTLTMCVNYGGRAEIADAAAAIAADAVAGKIKPGNITEKTIQKYLDEPDLPDVDLFLRSSGEQRISNFLLWQSAYAEMIFMNVLWPDVDRRTLWEAVEEYARRDRRYGGAVDAVATE
;
A
#
# COMPACT_ATOMS: atom_id res chain seq x y z
N MET A 1 27.55 6.03 -12.53
CA MET A 1 27.50 6.92 -11.35
C MET A 1 27.56 6.04 -10.10
N ALA A 2 28.37 6.39 -9.09
CA ALA A 2 28.41 5.63 -7.83
C ALA A 2 27.02 5.71 -7.18
N ARG A 3 26.43 4.55 -6.82
CA ARG A 3 25.17 4.53 -6.05
C ARG A 3 25.44 5.20 -4.70
N THR A 4 24.77 6.31 -4.44
CA THR A 4 24.75 6.91 -3.11
C THR A 4 24.11 5.90 -2.15
N GLN A 5 24.77 5.62 -1.02
CA GLN A 5 24.18 4.74 -0.01
C GLN A 5 22.90 5.37 0.53
N PRO A 6 21.82 4.59 0.69
CA PRO A 6 20.60 5.09 1.29
C PRO A 6 20.83 5.66 2.69
N VAL A 7 20.21 6.79 2.97
CA VAL A 7 20.23 7.40 4.31
C VAL A 7 19.00 6.90 5.06
N PRO A 8 19.12 6.35 6.27
CA PRO A 8 17.97 5.91 7.03
C PRO A 8 17.03 7.08 7.35
N PRO A 9 15.72 6.84 7.50
CA PRO A 9 14.79 7.84 7.98
C PRO A 9 15.24 8.44 9.32
N PRO A 10 14.86 9.70 9.64
CA PRO A 10 15.15 10.29 10.93
C PRO A 10 14.47 9.50 12.06
N ALA A 11 15.12 9.42 13.22
CA ALA A 11 14.52 8.80 14.41
C ALA A 11 13.19 9.45 14.76
N HIS A 12 12.28 8.66 15.36
CA HIS A 12 10.99 9.20 15.79
C HIS A 12 11.19 10.34 16.81
N PRO A 13 10.44 11.46 16.72
CA PRO A 13 10.65 12.64 17.57
C PRO A 13 10.55 12.37 19.09
N THR A 14 9.81 11.33 19.49
CA THR A 14 9.70 10.93 20.90
C THR A 14 10.84 10.05 21.38
N GLY A 15 11.77 9.66 20.51
CA GLY A 15 12.83 8.69 20.82
C GLY A 15 12.34 7.24 20.83
N ALA A 16 11.08 6.96 20.43
CA ALA A 16 10.58 5.59 20.34
C ALA A 16 11.35 4.80 19.27
N THR A 17 11.56 3.52 19.53
CA THR A 17 12.23 2.56 18.65
C THR A 17 11.34 1.37 18.36
N PRO A 18 11.51 0.69 17.21
CA PRO A 18 10.71 -0.48 16.89
C PRO A 18 10.89 -1.60 17.93
N PRO A 19 9.84 -2.39 18.21
CA PRO A 19 9.92 -3.53 19.11
C PRO A 19 10.89 -4.60 18.57
N PRO A 20 11.59 -5.35 19.44
CA PRO A 20 12.55 -6.37 19.04
C PRO A 20 11.84 -7.66 18.59
N ILE A 21 11.26 -7.63 17.40
CA ILE A 21 10.56 -8.79 16.79
C ILE A 21 11.57 -9.60 15.96
N PRO A 22 11.68 -10.93 16.15
CA PRO A 22 12.52 -11.76 15.29
C PRO A 22 12.12 -11.65 13.82
N LYS A 23 13.09 -11.52 12.92
CA LYS A 23 12.89 -11.26 11.49
C LYS A 23 11.86 -12.20 10.82
N LYS A 24 11.79 -13.46 11.23
CA LYS A 24 10.84 -14.44 10.69
C LYS A 24 9.36 -14.12 10.98
N PHE A 25 9.08 -13.23 11.92
CA PHE A 25 7.73 -12.79 12.30
C PHE A 25 7.41 -11.37 11.80
N ILE A 26 8.32 -10.74 11.05
CA ILE A 26 8.07 -9.45 10.42
C ILE A 26 7.37 -9.72 9.07
N PRO A 27 6.25 -9.02 8.77
CA PRO A 27 5.57 -9.19 7.49
C PRO A 27 6.46 -8.74 6.34
N GLN A 28 6.40 -9.44 5.21
CA GLN A 28 7.07 -9.04 3.98
C GLN A 28 6.32 -7.90 3.29
N HIS A 29 4.99 -7.92 3.35
CA HIS A 29 4.15 -6.95 2.66
C HIS A 29 3.03 -6.43 3.58
N VAL A 30 3.03 -5.12 3.78
CA VAL A 30 1.99 -4.41 4.53
C VAL A 30 1.14 -3.58 3.57
N ALA A 31 -0.17 -3.83 3.56
CA ALA A 31 -1.16 -3.06 2.81
C ALA A 31 -1.91 -2.10 3.76
N VAL A 32 -2.05 -0.83 3.37
CA VAL A 32 -2.62 0.21 4.23
C VAL A 32 -3.78 0.92 3.56
N VAL A 33 -4.96 0.89 4.20
CA VAL A 33 -6.11 1.73 3.82
C VAL A 33 -6.10 2.98 4.70
N MET A 34 -5.79 4.11 4.08
CA MET A 34 -5.65 5.43 4.70
C MET A 34 -7.01 6.10 4.92
N ASP A 35 -7.82 5.56 5.84
CA ASP A 35 -9.20 6.04 6.08
C ASP A 35 -9.29 7.00 7.27
N GLY A 36 -10.28 7.89 7.23
CA GLY A 36 -10.59 8.81 8.32
C GLY A 36 -10.14 10.25 8.10
N ASN A 37 -9.44 10.59 7.01
CA ASN A 37 -8.98 11.96 6.72
C ASN A 37 -10.09 13.01 6.85
N GLY A 38 -11.25 12.75 6.23
CA GLY A 38 -12.39 13.66 6.26
C GLY A 38 -13.03 13.76 7.65
N ARG A 39 -13.11 12.67 8.41
CA ARG A 39 -13.63 12.69 9.79
C ARG A 39 -12.72 13.49 10.71
N TRP A 40 -11.42 13.25 10.61
CA TRP A 40 -10.39 13.98 11.36
C TRP A 40 -10.51 15.50 11.18
N ALA A 41 -10.69 15.96 9.93
CA ALA A 41 -10.90 17.37 9.64
C ALA A 41 -12.23 17.89 10.22
N ASN A 42 -13.32 17.17 10.02
CA ASN A 42 -14.65 17.55 10.50
C ASN A 42 -14.70 17.69 12.04
N GLU A 43 -14.07 16.77 12.78
CA GLU A 43 -13.98 16.82 14.25
C GLU A 43 -13.23 18.06 14.75
N ARG A 44 -12.41 18.67 13.91
CA ARG A 44 -11.61 19.88 14.19
C ARG A 44 -12.20 21.15 13.57
N GLY A 45 -13.40 21.06 12.97
CA GLY A 45 -14.03 22.19 12.29
C GLY A 45 -13.29 22.64 11.03
N LEU A 46 -12.45 21.78 10.44
CA LEU A 46 -11.64 22.07 9.27
C LEU A 46 -12.28 21.55 7.99
N PRO A 47 -11.97 22.15 6.83
CA PRO A 47 -12.32 21.58 5.53
C PRO A 47 -11.74 20.17 5.38
N ARG A 48 -12.48 19.25 4.73
CA ARG A 48 -12.02 17.85 4.49
C ARG A 48 -10.64 17.73 3.83
N THR A 49 -10.27 18.73 3.03
CA THR A 49 -8.99 18.84 2.37
C THR A 49 -7.80 18.92 3.33
N GLU A 50 -7.98 19.51 4.50
CA GLU A 50 -6.92 19.59 5.53
C GLU A 50 -6.62 18.23 6.16
N GLY A 51 -7.62 17.34 6.25
CA GLY A 51 -7.39 15.96 6.64
C GLY A 51 -6.49 15.19 5.66
N HIS A 52 -6.65 15.42 4.35
CA HIS A 52 -5.75 14.83 3.36
C HIS A 52 -4.32 15.37 3.46
N ARG A 53 -4.15 16.68 3.75
CA ARG A 53 -2.83 17.27 3.97
C ARG A 53 -2.14 16.69 5.20
N ALA A 54 -2.86 16.56 6.31
CA ALA A 54 -2.34 15.96 7.54
C ALA A 54 -1.98 14.48 7.35
N GLY A 55 -2.75 13.74 6.54
CA GLY A 55 -2.51 12.33 6.24
C GLY A 55 -1.24 12.06 5.42
N GLU A 56 -0.64 13.07 4.77
CA GLU A 56 0.65 12.92 4.07
C GLU A 56 1.78 12.58 5.05
N ALA A 57 1.86 13.30 6.16
CA ALA A 57 2.89 13.07 7.17
C ALA A 57 2.78 11.65 7.77
N ALA A 58 1.54 11.18 7.99
CA ALA A 58 1.29 9.83 8.47
C ALA A 58 1.83 8.75 7.50
N LEU A 59 1.62 8.91 6.19
CA LEU A 59 2.15 7.96 5.20
C LEU A 59 3.68 7.90 5.23
N LEU A 60 4.35 9.04 5.25
CA LEU A 60 5.81 9.09 5.32
C LEU A 60 6.33 8.43 6.60
N ASP A 61 5.69 8.68 7.72
CA ASP A 61 6.10 8.12 8.99
C ASP A 61 5.88 6.60 9.06
N VAL A 62 4.79 6.11 8.48
CA VAL A 62 4.54 4.65 8.31
C VAL A 62 5.61 4.01 7.42
N VAL A 63 6.00 4.66 6.31
CA VAL A 63 7.09 4.15 5.45
C VAL A 63 8.42 4.15 6.21
N ALA A 64 8.70 5.19 7.00
CA ALA A 64 9.88 5.22 7.85
C ALA A 64 9.89 4.06 8.86
N GLY A 65 8.77 3.82 9.53
CA GLY A 65 8.59 2.70 10.46
C GLY A 65 8.74 1.33 9.80
N ALA A 66 8.27 1.19 8.56
CA ALA A 66 8.46 -0.02 7.77
C ALA A 66 9.94 -0.28 7.46
N ILE A 67 10.68 0.76 7.07
CA ILE A 67 12.13 0.69 6.83
C ILE A 67 12.87 0.28 8.11
N GLU A 68 12.54 0.89 9.24
CA GLU A 68 13.17 0.59 10.55
C GLU A 68 12.94 -0.87 10.99
N MET A 69 11.80 -1.46 10.64
CA MET A 69 11.50 -2.87 10.90
C MET A 69 12.05 -3.82 9.83
N GLY A 70 12.57 -3.29 8.71
CA GLY A 70 13.02 -4.11 7.57
C GLY A 70 11.89 -4.73 6.76
N ILE A 71 10.72 -4.08 6.70
CA ILE A 71 9.57 -4.48 5.86
C ILE A 71 9.87 -4.04 4.43
N PRO A 72 9.97 -4.97 3.45
CA PRO A 72 10.39 -4.62 2.11
C PRO A 72 9.27 -4.04 1.23
N TYR A 73 7.99 -4.27 1.54
CA TYR A 73 6.88 -3.82 0.71
C TYR A 73 5.79 -3.14 1.53
N VAL A 74 5.41 -1.93 1.12
CA VAL A 74 4.26 -1.19 1.64
C VAL A 74 3.38 -0.80 0.46
N THR A 75 2.08 -1.12 0.51
CA THR A 75 1.12 -0.68 -0.49
C THR A 75 0.07 0.22 0.16
N ALA A 76 -0.11 1.43 -0.37
CA ALA A 76 -1.00 2.44 0.19
C ALA A 76 -2.19 2.72 -0.75
N TYR A 77 -3.42 2.67 -0.21
CA TYR A 77 -4.65 2.97 -0.96
C TYR A 77 -4.91 4.47 -0.97
N ALA A 78 -4.44 5.15 -2.02
CA ALA A 78 -4.54 6.60 -2.13
C ALA A 78 -5.84 7.08 -2.80
N PHE A 79 -6.26 6.42 -3.90
CA PHE A 79 -7.49 6.77 -4.61
C PHE A 79 -8.12 5.54 -5.28
N SER A 80 -9.33 5.18 -4.84
CA SER A 80 -10.07 4.05 -5.40
C SER A 80 -10.86 4.42 -6.65
N THR A 81 -11.19 3.41 -7.47
CA THR A 81 -12.12 3.56 -8.61
C THR A 81 -13.50 4.09 -8.20
N GLU A 82 -13.93 3.84 -6.97
CA GLU A 82 -15.19 4.32 -6.41
C GLU A 82 -15.13 5.80 -6.03
N ASN A 83 -13.94 6.36 -5.78
CA ASN A 83 -13.79 7.77 -5.38
C ASN A 83 -14.14 8.76 -6.48
N TRP A 84 -14.24 8.33 -7.74
CA TRP A 84 -14.78 9.16 -8.83
C TRP A 84 -16.25 9.58 -8.61
N LYS A 85 -16.97 8.93 -7.69
CA LYS A 85 -18.34 9.29 -7.30
C LYS A 85 -18.39 10.46 -6.29
N ARG A 86 -17.27 10.90 -5.77
CA ARG A 86 -17.17 12.07 -4.88
C ARG A 86 -17.48 13.36 -5.62
N SER A 87 -17.63 14.46 -4.90
CA SER A 87 -17.85 15.75 -5.54
C SER A 87 -16.71 16.10 -6.50
N PRO A 88 -16.99 16.76 -7.64
CA PRO A 88 -15.95 17.15 -8.59
C PRO A 88 -14.85 17.98 -7.96
N SER A 89 -15.17 18.84 -6.99
CA SER A 89 -14.21 19.65 -6.26
C SER A 89 -13.26 18.83 -5.39
N GLU A 90 -13.78 17.79 -4.70
CA GLU A 90 -12.95 16.87 -3.89
C GLU A 90 -12.04 16.03 -4.79
N VAL A 91 -12.55 15.49 -5.90
CA VAL A 91 -11.75 14.75 -6.88
C VAL A 91 -10.63 15.62 -7.44
N ALA A 92 -10.96 16.84 -7.88
CA ALA A 92 -9.99 17.78 -8.43
C ALA A 92 -8.91 18.16 -7.38
N PHE A 93 -9.30 18.31 -6.13
CA PHE A 93 -8.35 18.53 -5.04
C PHE A 93 -7.41 17.34 -4.88
N ILE A 94 -7.94 16.12 -4.77
CA ILE A 94 -7.13 14.92 -4.55
C ILE A 94 -6.14 14.71 -5.70
N MET A 95 -6.56 14.89 -6.95
CA MET A 95 -5.67 14.75 -8.11
C MET A 95 -4.50 15.75 -8.07
N ARG A 96 -4.77 17.03 -7.79
CA ARG A 96 -3.71 18.05 -7.65
C ARG A 96 -2.80 17.74 -6.46
N PHE A 97 -3.40 17.45 -5.31
CA PHE A 97 -2.67 17.16 -4.08
C PHE A 97 -1.76 15.93 -4.23
N SER A 98 -2.22 14.88 -4.93
CA SER A 98 -1.39 13.69 -5.21
C SER A 98 -0.13 14.07 -5.99
N THR A 99 -0.26 14.91 -7.04
CA THR A 99 0.90 15.41 -7.80
C THR A 99 1.85 16.22 -6.92
N GLU A 100 1.32 17.14 -6.11
CA GLU A 100 2.11 17.97 -5.19
C GLU A 100 2.87 17.12 -4.16
N VAL A 101 2.23 16.09 -3.59
CA VAL A 101 2.85 15.17 -2.63
C VAL A 101 3.98 14.39 -3.26
N LEU A 102 3.75 13.82 -4.44
CA LEU A 102 4.77 13.06 -5.17
C LEU A 102 6.01 13.92 -5.44
N GLN A 103 5.83 15.12 -5.96
CA GLN A 103 6.93 16.07 -6.26
C GLN A 103 7.70 16.45 -4.98
N ARG A 104 6.98 16.74 -3.91
CA ARG A 104 7.58 17.17 -2.64
C ARG A 104 8.36 16.06 -1.96
N GLN A 105 7.84 14.81 -2.02
CA GLN A 105 8.39 13.69 -1.26
C GLN A 105 9.37 12.81 -2.04
N LEU A 106 9.46 12.97 -3.37
CA LEU A 106 10.33 12.17 -4.22
C LEU A 106 11.79 12.17 -3.73
N ALA A 107 12.34 13.35 -3.44
CA ALA A 107 13.73 13.47 -2.99
C ALA A 107 13.96 12.75 -1.64
N THR A 108 13.03 12.87 -0.69
CA THR A 108 13.08 12.21 0.62
C THR A 108 13.04 10.69 0.45
N LEU A 109 12.04 10.18 -0.26
CA LEU A 109 11.87 8.74 -0.48
C LEU A 109 13.04 8.14 -1.28
N LYS A 110 13.54 8.86 -2.27
CA LYS A 110 14.75 8.46 -3.02
C LYS A 110 15.97 8.36 -2.13
N THR A 111 16.17 9.32 -1.22
CA THR A 111 17.28 9.34 -0.26
C THR A 111 17.19 8.18 0.73
N TRP A 112 15.99 7.78 1.17
CA TRP A 112 15.78 6.61 2.03
C TRP A 112 15.94 5.27 1.29
N GLY A 113 16.13 5.29 -0.03
CA GLY A 113 16.23 4.09 -0.85
C GLY A 113 14.88 3.42 -1.11
N VAL A 114 13.79 4.20 -1.04
CA VAL A 114 12.44 3.70 -1.34
C VAL A 114 12.21 3.70 -2.84
N ARG A 115 11.80 2.55 -3.38
CA ARG A 115 11.30 2.41 -4.74
C ARG A 115 9.81 2.73 -4.76
N ILE A 116 9.41 3.70 -5.59
CA ILE A 116 8.00 4.05 -5.79
C ILE A 116 7.46 3.24 -6.97
N ARG A 117 6.24 2.68 -6.81
CA ARG A 117 5.48 2.01 -7.87
C ARG A 117 4.03 2.50 -7.87
N TRP A 118 3.38 2.38 -9.02
CA TRP A 118 1.99 2.75 -9.19
C TRP A 118 1.17 1.55 -9.68
N ALA A 119 0.15 1.16 -8.91
CA ALA A 119 -0.90 0.24 -9.32
C ALA A 119 -2.20 1.01 -9.57
N GLY A 120 -2.84 0.78 -10.70
CA GLY A 120 -4.12 1.38 -11.05
C GLY A 120 -4.30 1.68 -12.53
N ARG A 121 -5.50 2.11 -12.87
CA ARG A 121 -5.95 2.26 -14.25
C ARG A 121 -5.71 3.68 -14.78
N ARG A 122 -5.30 3.80 -16.05
CA ARG A 122 -5.10 5.09 -16.74
C ARG A 122 -6.42 5.82 -17.09
N PRO A 123 -7.51 5.15 -17.49
CA PRO A 123 -8.74 5.85 -17.87
C PRO A 123 -9.26 6.77 -16.75
N LYS A 124 -9.71 7.98 -17.13
CA LYS A 124 -10.15 9.09 -16.26
C LYS A 124 -9.05 9.78 -15.46
N MET A 125 -7.86 9.23 -15.34
CA MET A 125 -6.75 9.89 -14.66
C MET A 125 -6.30 11.14 -15.44
N TRP A 126 -5.92 12.17 -14.71
CA TRP A 126 -5.33 13.34 -15.33
C TRP A 126 -3.92 13.03 -15.83
N LYS A 127 -3.60 13.51 -17.02
CA LYS A 127 -2.33 13.23 -17.69
C LYS A 127 -1.11 13.61 -16.83
N ASN A 128 -1.14 14.79 -16.22
CA ASN A 128 -0.07 15.25 -15.34
C ASN A 128 0.15 14.36 -14.09
N VAL A 129 -0.93 13.75 -13.56
CA VAL A 129 -0.81 12.80 -12.44
C VAL A 129 -0.13 11.52 -12.89
N ILE A 130 -0.49 11.00 -14.07
CA ILE A 130 0.15 9.82 -14.66
C ILE A 130 1.63 10.09 -14.90
N GLU A 131 1.95 11.23 -15.55
CA GLU A 131 3.33 11.63 -15.86
C GLU A 131 4.19 11.74 -14.59
N GLU A 132 3.62 12.25 -13.49
CA GLU A 132 4.32 12.36 -12.21
C GLU A 132 4.53 11.00 -11.53
N LEU A 133 3.52 10.13 -11.54
CA LEU A 133 3.67 8.76 -11.03
C LEU A 133 4.77 8.01 -11.78
N GLU A 134 4.74 8.05 -13.11
CA GLU A 134 5.77 7.43 -13.96
C GLU A 134 7.15 8.07 -13.78
N HIS A 135 7.20 9.38 -13.52
CA HIS A 135 8.46 10.07 -13.19
C HIS A 135 9.04 9.53 -11.88
N CYS A 136 8.22 9.42 -10.82
CA CYS A 136 8.65 8.86 -9.55
C CYS A 136 9.14 7.41 -9.68
N GLU A 137 8.45 6.58 -10.46
CA GLU A 137 8.88 5.21 -10.73
C GLU A 137 10.26 5.16 -11.39
N ARG A 138 10.48 5.96 -12.44
CA ARG A 138 11.78 6.03 -13.13
C ARG A 138 12.91 6.52 -12.23
N GLU A 139 12.65 7.56 -11.45
CA GLU A 139 13.66 8.16 -10.57
C GLU A 139 14.08 7.26 -9.40
N THR A 140 13.25 6.29 -9.04
CA THR A 140 13.48 5.40 -7.88
C THR A 140 13.66 3.93 -8.26
N ILE A 141 13.77 3.62 -9.56
CA ILE A 141 13.79 2.25 -10.09
C ILE A 141 14.92 1.39 -9.50
N ASP A 142 16.05 2.00 -9.18
CA ASP A 142 17.23 1.31 -8.63
C ASP A 142 17.21 1.20 -7.09
N ASN A 143 16.21 1.76 -6.43
CA ASN A 143 16.10 1.71 -4.98
C ASN A 143 15.63 0.32 -4.51
N THR A 144 16.16 -0.13 -3.35
CA THR A 144 15.98 -1.52 -2.88
C THR A 144 15.73 -1.66 -1.38
N VAL A 145 15.63 -0.55 -0.64
CA VAL A 145 15.42 -0.60 0.83
C VAL A 145 13.99 -0.98 1.16
N CYS A 146 13.02 -0.32 0.52
CA CYS A 146 11.60 -0.60 0.64
C CYS A 146 10.91 -0.23 -0.68
N THR A 147 9.88 -0.96 -1.07
CA THR A 147 9.01 -0.62 -2.20
C THR A 147 7.71 -0.04 -1.67
N LEU A 148 7.38 1.20 -2.05
CA LEU A 148 6.10 1.84 -1.79
C LEU A 148 5.25 1.80 -3.05
N THR A 149 4.21 0.98 -3.06
CA THR A 149 3.23 0.94 -4.16
C THR A 149 2.05 1.85 -3.82
N MET A 150 1.84 2.87 -4.65
CA MET A 150 0.71 3.79 -4.54
C MET A 150 -0.45 3.29 -5.39
N CYS A 151 -1.55 2.88 -4.77
CA CYS A 151 -2.77 2.50 -5.48
C CYS A 151 -3.60 3.76 -5.79
N VAL A 152 -3.53 4.23 -7.04
CA VAL A 152 -4.23 5.43 -7.53
C VAL A 152 -5.12 5.08 -8.71
N ASN A 153 -6.41 5.39 -8.64
CA ASN A 153 -7.44 4.90 -9.55
C ASN A 153 -7.46 3.37 -9.61
N TYR A 154 -7.31 2.76 -8.44
CA TYR A 154 -7.20 1.31 -8.26
C TYR A 154 -8.50 0.71 -7.73
N GLY A 155 -8.74 -0.54 -8.07
CA GLY A 155 -9.80 -1.37 -7.49
C GLY A 155 -9.59 -2.84 -7.89
N GLY A 156 -9.52 -3.75 -6.92
CA GLY A 156 -9.17 -5.14 -7.14
C GLY A 156 -10.10 -5.88 -8.11
N ARG A 157 -11.40 -5.55 -8.12
CA ARG A 157 -12.32 -6.12 -9.13
C ARG A 157 -11.98 -5.65 -10.55
N ALA A 158 -11.58 -4.39 -10.70
CA ALA A 158 -11.18 -3.85 -12.00
C ALA A 158 -9.84 -4.45 -12.46
N GLU A 159 -8.86 -4.55 -11.56
CA GLU A 159 -7.58 -5.19 -11.81
C GLU A 159 -7.75 -6.63 -12.30
N ILE A 160 -8.56 -7.45 -11.60
CA ILE A 160 -8.83 -8.83 -11.98
C ILE A 160 -9.53 -8.90 -13.35
N ALA A 161 -10.48 -8.00 -13.61
CA ALA A 161 -11.19 -7.95 -14.89
C ALA A 161 -10.25 -7.57 -16.06
N ASP A 162 -9.35 -6.61 -15.84
CA ASP A 162 -8.33 -6.20 -16.82
C ASP A 162 -7.33 -7.33 -17.09
N ALA A 163 -6.88 -8.02 -16.04
CA ALA A 163 -6.04 -9.21 -16.16
C ALA A 163 -6.72 -10.32 -16.97
N ALA A 164 -7.98 -10.62 -16.67
CA ALA A 164 -8.77 -11.62 -17.41
C ALA A 164 -8.93 -11.25 -18.88
N ALA A 165 -9.19 -9.98 -19.20
CA ALA A 165 -9.30 -9.49 -20.57
C ALA A 165 -7.96 -9.61 -21.33
N ALA A 166 -6.85 -9.29 -20.69
CA ALA A 166 -5.51 -9.42 -21.29
C ALA A 166 -5.13 -10.89 -21.53
N ILE A 167 -5.44 -11.78 -20.58
CA ILE A 167 -5.25 -13.24 -20.73
C ILE A 167 -6.08 -13.76 -21.90
N ALA A 168 -7.35 -13.36 -22.01
CA ALA A 168 -8.23 -13.76 -23.11
C ALA A 168 -7.67 -13.29 -24.46
N ALA A 169 -7.19 -12.06 -24.57
CA ALA A 169 -6.55 -11.54 -25.77
C ALA A 169 -5.30 -12.35 -26.17
N ASP A 170 -4.45 -12.69 -25.20
CA ASP A 170 -3.26 -13.50 -25.46
C ASP A 170 -3.59 -14.96 -25.78
N ALA A 171 -4.68 -15.50 -25.25
CA ALA A 171 -5.18 -16.82 -25.65
C ALA A 171 -5.69 -16.83 -27.10
N VAL A 172 -6.44 -15.81 -27.51
CA VAL A 172 -6.88 -15.65 -28.91
C VAL A 172 -5.69 -15.47 -29.84
N ALA A 173 -4.66 -14.75 -29.42
CA ALA A 173 -3.41 -14.58 -30.18
C ALA A 173 -2.50 -15.84 -30.18
N GLY A 174 -2.90 -16.91 -29.51
CA GLY A 174 -2.12 -18.17 -29.44
C GLY A 174 -0.88 -18.12 -28.54
N LYS A 175 -0.70 -17.06 -27.75
CA LYS A 175 0.44 -16.93 -26.84
C LYS A 175 0.26 -17.78 -25.57
N ILE A 176 -0.99 -18.01 -25.16
CA ILE A 176 -1.35 -18.81 -24.00
C ILE A 176 -2.37 -19.86 -24.41
N LYS A 177 -2.19 -21.11 -23.95
CA LYS A 177 -3.20 -22.16 -24.10
C LYS A 177 -4.19 -22.05 -22.93
N PRO A 178 -5.52 -22.02 -23.18
CA PRO A 178 -6.51 -21.90 -22.10
C PRO A 178 -6.35 -22.92 -20.98
N GLY A 179 -6.00 -24.15 -21.30
CA GLY A 179 -5.77 -25.23 -20.32
C GLY A 179 -4.54 -25.04 -19.41
N ASN A 180 -3.68 -24.04 -19.71
CA ASN A 180 -2.49 -23.73 -18.91
C ASN A 180 -2.68 -22.51 -18.01
N ILE A 181 -3.89 -21.94 -17.97
CA ILE A 181 -4.18 -20.79 -17.10
C ILE A 181 -4.26 -21.28 -15.65
N THR A 182 -3.45 -20.70 -14.78
CA THR A 182 -3.34 -20.99 -13.36
C THR A 182 -3.39 -19.68 -12.55
N GLU A 183 -3.45 -19.77 -11.22
CA GLU A 183 -3.31 -18.60 -10.33
C GLU A 183 -2.06 -17.77 -10.63
N LYS A 184 -0.91 -18.46 -10.88
CA LYS A 184 0.34 -17.81 -11.30
C LYS A 184 0.21 -17.07 -12.64
N THR A 185 -0.64 -17.56 -13.54
CA THR A 185 -0.92 -16.86 -14.79
C THR A 185 -1.67 -15.57 -14.51
N ILE A 186 -2.72 -15.60 -13.67
CA ILE A 186 -3.47 -14.40 -13.31
C ILE A 186 -2.54 -13.36 -12.67
N GLN A 187 -1.74 -13.75 -11.70
CA GLN A 187 -0.79 -12.86 -11.03
C GLN A 187 0.13 -12.10 -11.98
N LYS A 188 0.61 -12.75 -13.06
CA LYS A 188 1.46 -12.11 -14.07
C LYS A 188 0.77 -10.99 -14.88
N TYR A 189 -0.54 -10.94 -14.86
CA TYR A 189 -1.35 -9.94 -15.56
C TYR A 189 -1.96 -8.90 -14.63
N LEU A 190 -1.71 -8.98 -13.32
CA LEU A 190 -2.08 -7.92 -12.38
C LEU A 190 -1.21 -6.67 -12.61
N ASP A 191 -1.63 -5.54 -12.07
CA ASP A 191 -0.93 -4.25 -12.22
C ASP A 191 0.53 -4.33 -11.74
N GLU A 192 0.77 -5.09 -10.66
CA GLU A 192 2.08 -5.29 -10.05
C GLU A 192 2.39 -6.80 -9.91
N PRO A 193 2.81 -7.47 -10.99
CA PRO A 193 2.99 -8.93 -11.02
C PRO A 193 4.07 -9.46 -10.06
N ASP A 194 5.05 -8.62 -9.73
CA ASP A 194 6.17 -8.97 -8.84
C ASP A 194 5.89 -8.62 -7.37
N LEU A 195 4.75 -8.01 -7.08
CA LEU A 195 4.37 -7.70 -5.71
C LEU A 195 3.98 -8.99 -4.98
N PRO A 196 4.59 -9.30 -3.82
CA PRO A 196 4.19 -10.48 -3.05
C PRO A 196 2.79 -10.32 -2.47
N ASP A 197 2.19 -11.43 -2.07
CA ASP A 197 0.94 -11.43 -1.34
C ASP A 197 1.05 -10.58 -0.07
N VAL A 198 -0.08 -9.99 0.35
CA VAL A 198 -0.16 -9.19 1.55
C VAL A 198 -0.12 -10.09 2.78
N ASP A 199 0.84 -9.85 3.66
CA ASP A 199 0.90 -10.52 4.96
C ASP A 199 0.03 -9.83 5.99
N LEU A 200 0.09 -8.48 6.02
CA LEU A 200 -0.61 -7.66 6.99
C LEU A 200 -1.41 -6.56 6.29
N PHE A 201 -2.72 -6.60 6.47
CA PHE A 201 -3.64 -5.59 5.97
C PHE A 201 -4.07 -4.68 7.12
N LEU A 202 -3.77 -3.38 7.00
CA LEU A 202 -4.10 -2.37 8.00
C LEU A 202 -5.19 -1.44 7.47
N ARG A 203 -6.18 -1.13 8.31
CA ARG A 203 -7.14 -0.06 8.02
C ARG A 203 -7.39 0.78 9.25
N SER A 204 -7.20 2.09 9.11
CA SER A 204 -7.53 3.08 10.12
C SER A 204 -9.05 3.39 10.16
N SER A 205 -9.48 4.14 11.17
CA SER A 205 -10.84 4.69 11.31
C SER A 205 -11.95 3.75 11.81
N GLY A 206 -11.62 2.56 12.32
CA GLY A 206 -12.57 1.61 12.89
C GLY A 206 -13.46 0.86 11.87
N GLU A 207 -13.28 1.11 10.58
CA GLU A 207 -14.04 0.46 9.53
C GLU A 207 -13.49 -0.95 9.25
N GLN A 208 -14.34 -1.98 9.32
CA GLN A 208 -13.96 -3.39 9.21
C GLN A 208 -14.35 -3.96 7.83
N ARG A 209 -13.70 -3.48 6.77
CA ARG A 209 -13.87 -3.94 5.38
C ARG A 209 -12.65 -3.62 4.54
N ILE A 210 -12.40 -4.40 3.50
CA ILE A 210 -11.24 -4.22 2.60
C ILE A 210 -11.50 -3.21 1.48
N SER A 211 -12.75 -2.86 1.20
CA SER A 211 -13.16 -1.84 0.23
C SER A 211 -12.57 -2.00 -1.17
N ASN A 212 -12.59 -3.22 -1.71
CA ASN A 212 -12.07 -3.51 -3.06
C ASN A 212 -10.55 -3.29 -3.22
N PHE A 213 -9.81 -3.30 -2.10
CA PHE A 213 -8.36 -3.10 -2.10
C PHE A 213 -7.63 -4.44 -2.09
N LEU A 214 -6.71 -4.65 -3.06
CA LEU A 214 -5.83 -5.80 -3.19
C LEU A 214 -6.54 -7.15 -3.00
N LEU A 215 -7.69 -7.37 -3.68
CA LEU A 215 -8.51 -8.57 -3.49
C LEU A 215 -7.75 -9.87 -3.71
N TRP A 216 -6.93 -9.91 -4.75
CA TRP A 216 -6.12 -11.08 -5.07
C TRP A 216 -5.00 -11.28 -4.08
N GLN A 217 -4.23 -10.24 -3.85
CA GLN A 217 -3.02 -10.25 -3.04
C GLN A 217 -3.31 -10.41 -1.53
N SER A 218 -4.52 -10.07 -1.07
CA SER A 218 -4.92 -10.14 0.35
C SER A 218 -5.65 -11.43 0.73
N ALA A 219 -5.69 -12.43 -0.15
CA ALA A 219 -6.46 -13.66 0.06
C ALA A 219 -6.14 -14.38 1.40
N TYR A 220 -4.90 -14.27 1.88
CA TYR A 220 -4.42 -14.86 3.13
C TYR A 220 -3.84 -13.83 4.10
N ALA A 221 -4.15 -12.54 3.91
CA ALA A 221 -3.64 -11.49 4.77
C ALA A 221 -4.25 -11.54 6.18
N GLU A 222 -3.43 -11.32 7.19
CA GLU A 222 -3.92 -10.99 8.53
C GLU A 222 -4.45 -9.55 8.52
N MET A 223 -5.65 -9.34 9.04
CA MET A 223 -6.31 -8.04 9.01
C MET A 223 -6.33 -7.41 10.40
N ILE A 224 -5.90 -6.16 10.49
CA ILE A 224 -5.97 -5.34 11.69
C ILE A 224 -6.72 -4.05 11.38
N PHE A 225 -7.83 -3.84 12.09
CA PHE A 225 -8.69 -2.66 11.96
C PHE A 225 -8.47 -1.76 13.17
N MET A 226 -7.94 -0.57 12.94
CA MET A 226 -7.54 0.36 13.99
C MET A 226 -8.57 1.48 14.15
N ASN A 227 -8.90 1.87 15.38
CA ASN A 227 -9.86 2.93 15.65
C ASN A 227 -9.30 4.35 15.41
N VAL A 228 -7.98 4.50 15.31
CA VAL A 228 -7.31 5.78 15.05
C VAL A 228 -7.64 6.30 13.64
N LEU A 229 -7.85 7.60 13.49
CA LEU A 229 -8.03 8.25 12.19
C LEU A 229 -6.67 8.41 11.50
N TRP A 230 -6.64 8.28 10.17
CA TRP A 230 -5.38 8.23 9.42
C TRP A 230 -4.39 9.36 9.74
N PRO A 231 -4.78 10.65 9.83
CA PRO A 231 -3.84 11.72 10.16
C PRO A 231 -3.17 11.62 11.52
N ASP A 232 -3.74 10.84 12.45
CA ASP A 232 -3.18 10.61 13.79
C ASP A 232 -2.37 9.29 13.86
N VAL A 233 -2.21 8.58 12.74
CA VAL A 233 -1.34 7.39 12.60
C VAL A 233 0.11 7.82 12.47
N ASP A 234 1.01 7.12 13.15
CA ASP A 234 2.45 7.23 12.98
C ASP A 234 3.11 5.84 12.93
N ARG A 235 4.44 5.80 12.87
CA ARG A 235 5.19 4.53 12.82
C ARG A 235 4.97 3.64 14.04
N ARG A 236 4.64 4.19 15.21
CA ARG A 236 4.34 3.42 16.42
C ARG A 236 3.07 2.60 16.24
N THR A 237 2.07 3.18 15.61
CA THR A 237 0.82 2.45 15.23
C THR A 237 1.13 1.28 14.28
N LEU A 238 2.04 1.45 13.32
CA LEU A 238 2.51 0.34 12.47
C LEU A 238 3.24 -0.71 13.31
N TRP A 239 4.14 -0.31 14.20
CA TRP A 239 4.90 -1.25 15.03
C TRP A 239 4.01 -2.06 15.95
N GLU A 240 3.00 -1.44 16.59
CA GLU A 240 1.98 -2.12 17.39
C GLU A 240 1.21 -3.15 16.56
N ALA A 241 0.82 -2.79 15.35
CA ALA A 241 0.14 -3.71 14.45
C ALA A 241 1.04 -4.89 14.01
N VAL A 242 2.33 -4.65 13.76
CA VAL A 242 3.30 -5.72 13.45
C VAL A 242 3.56 -6.60 14.68
N GLU A 243 3.56 -6.04 15.88
CA GLU A 243 3.68 -6.82 17.11
C GLU A 243 2.44 -7.73 17.32
N GLU A 244 1.24 -7.24 17.05
CA GLU A 244 0.02 -8.04 17.05
C GLU A 244 0.08 -9.15 15.99
N TYR A 245 0.47 -8.81 14.76
CA TYR A 245 0.67 -9.77 13.68
C TYR A 245 1.65 -10.89 14.08
N ALA A 246 2.77 -10.53 14.69
CA ALA A 246 3.81 -11.48 15.10
C ALA A 246 3.35 -12.49 16.16
N ARG A 247 2.27 -12.19 16.89
CA ARG A 247 1.66 -13.08 17.89
C ARG A 247 0.64 -14.03 17.28
N ARG A 248 0.21 -13.83 16.02
CA ARG A 248 -0.80 -14.65 15.36
C ARG A 248 -0.18 -15.89 14.74
N ASP A 249 -0.92 -16.98 14.80
CA ASP A 249 -0.52 -18.27 14.22
C ASP A 249 -1.12 -18.42 12.81
N ARG A 250 -0.28 -18.30 11.78
CA ARG A 250 -0.70 -18.36 10.37
C ARG A 250 -0.74 -19.81 9.88
N ARG A 251 -1.93 -20.34 9.66
CA ARG A 251 -2.14 -21.77 9.38
C ARG A 251 -2.26 -22.12 7.90
N TYR A 252 -2.54 -21.17 7.01
CA TYR A 252 -2.71 -21.39 5.56
C TYR A 252 -3.58 -22.63 5.21
N GLY A 253 -4.65 -22.85 5.98
CA GLY A 253 -5.53 -24.02 5.83
C GLY A 253 -5.02 -25.32 6.48
N GLY A 254 -3.85 -25.30 7.16
CA GLY A 254 -3.35 -26.45 7.90
C GLY A 254 -4.10 -26.67 9.24
N ALA A 255 -4.33 -27.92 9.62
CA ALA A 255 -4.79 -28.27 10.95
C ALA A 255 -3.62 -28.26 11.94
N VAL A 256 -3.85 -27.74 13.15
CA VAL A 256 -2.93 -27.99 14.28
C VAL A 256 -3.47 -29.17 15.00
N ASP A 257 -2.74 -30.29 14.97
CA ASP A 257 -3.05 -31.42 15.87
C ASP A 257 -2.94 -30.92 17.31
N ALA A 258 -3.99 -31.15 18.09
CA ALA A 258 -3.95 -30.85 19.51
C ALA A 258 -2.75 -31.60 20.10
N VAL A 259 -1.79 -30.88 20.68
CA VAL A 259 -0.71 -31.48 21.44
C VAL A 259 -1.40 -32.28 22.57
N ALA A 260 -1.31 -33.61 22.51
CA ALA A 260 -1.74 -34.46 23.63
C ALA A 260 -0.93 -33.99 24.84
N THR A 261 -1.61 -33.35 25.79
CA THR A 261 -1.06 -33.10 27.12
C THR A 261 -0.96 -34.46 27.81
N GLU A 262 0.27 -35.00 27.89
CA GLU A 262 0.61 -36.03 28.87
C GLU A 262 0.66 -35.45 30.30
#